data_19fa88ffb794491f82a57b06c07d1724
#
_entry.id   19fa88ffb794491f82a57b06c07d1724
#
_cell.length_a   1.000
_cell.length_b   1.000
_cell.length_c   1.000
_cell.angle_alpha   90.00
_cell.angle_beta   90.00
_cell.angle_gamma   90.00
#
_symmetry.space_group_name_H-M   'P 1'
#
loop_
_entity.id
_entity.type
_entity.pdbx_description
1 polymer ?
#
loop_
_entity_poly.entity_id
_entity_poly.type
_entity_poly.pdbx_seq_one_letter_code
_entity_poly.pdbx_strand_id
1 'polypeptide(L)'
;MSQVPRGGDTTAPGLSDSEVTVLLEHEAAVYFPPGKAVNIEKMSGGASRETWSFDWQGADGSSTGLILRRDPGNTGNTGEEGWRGGKTTYSLDRTTEADLQRTVYEAGGLVAKVHFALPEDHALGGCYVMDRIEGEVLAPRILRDEAYADARKTMARQCGEILAGLHAVNPASLPKHLVQMPVQPLLAYYRELLDGISAFYRDNTKVGRPEYHPAFELTFRWLEQNIPKNAPLGLVHGDFRNGNFVVGPEGIRAVLDWELGHVGDGMEDLGWLCVRAWRFGQHDKPVGGFGLREDLFAGYENAGGRKVDPKVVHFWEVLGTLKWGIICMFQAYKHLSGLIDSFEHMAIGRRACENEIDLLKLIEEA
;
A
#
# COMPACT_ATOMS: atom_id res chain seq x y z
N MET A 1 39.22 -11.41 25.72
CA MET A 1 38.18 -12.17 25.03
C MET A 1 37.05 -12.42 26.03
N SER A 2 36.10 -11.51 26.13
CA SER A 2 34.89 -11.67 26.94
C SER A 2 33.71 -11.77 25.97
N GLN A 3 33.05 -12.92 26.00
CA GLN A 3 31.84 -13.18 25.26
C GLN A 3 30.72 -12.29 25.83
N VAL A 4 30.16 -11.44 24.99
CA VAL A 4 28.90 -10.75 25.27
C VAL A 4 27.79 -11.81 25.17
N PRO A 5 26.94 -11.99 26.18
CA PRO A 5 25.81 -12.89 26.09
C PRO A 5 24.84 -12.39 25.01
N ARG A 6 24.52 -13.24 24.04
CA ARG A 6 23.38 -12.99 23.13
C ARG A 6 22.13 -13.00 24.02
N GLY A 7 21.45 -11.87 24.09
CA GLY A 7 20.15 -11.77 24.72
C GLY A 7 19.20 -12.81 24.11
N GLY A 8 18.63 -13.64 24.97
CA GLY A 8 17.67 -14.66 24.57
C GLY A 8 16.44 -14.00 23.95
N ASP A 9 16.13 -14.47 22.78
CA ASP A 9 14.91 -14.17 22.02
C ASP A 9 13.72 -14.74 22.80
N THR A 10 12.98 -13.89 23.51
CA THR A 10 11.73 -14.24 24.19
C THR A 10 10.51 -13.76 23.41
N THR A 11 10.55 -13.85 22.08
CA THR A 11 9.35 -13.69 21.28
C THR A 11 8.50 -14.97 21.43
N ALA A 12 7.29 -14.84 21.93
CA ALA A 12 6.34 -15.94 21.92
C ALA A 12 6.18 -16.43 20.46
N PRO A 13 6.18 -17.75 20.21
CA PRO A 13 5.98 -18.26 18.86
C PRO A 13 4.65 -17.73 18.30
N GLY A 14 4.66 -17.24 17.08
CA GLY A 14 3.44 -16.82 16.37
C GLY A 14 2.44 -17.98 16.31
N LEU A 15 1.15 -17.68 16.17
CA LEU A 15 0.12 -18.69 16.03
C LEU A 15 0.42 -19.63 14.86
N SER A 16 0.24 -20.92 15.07
CA SER A 16 0.21 -21.90 13.99
C SER A 16 -1.04 -21.71 13.12
N ASP A 17 -1.01 -22.18 11.90
CA ASP A 17 -2.15 -22.12 10.98
C ASP A 17 -3.41 -22.77 11.56
N SER A 18 -3.26 -23.85 12.35
CA SER A 18 -4.38 -24.50 13.05
C SER A 18 -4.97 -23.64 14.17
N GLU A 19 -4.14 -22.91 14.91
CA GLU A 19 -4.61 -22.00 15.96
C GLU A 19 -5.34 -20.80 15.34
N VAL A 20 -4.82 -20.24 14.24
CA VAL A 20 -5.51 -19.16 13.49
C VAL A 20 -6.88 -19.64 13.02
N THR A 21 -6.98 -20.87 12.48
CA THR A 21 -8.23 -21.44 12.00
C THR A 21 -9.27 -21.55 13.13
N VAL A 22 -8.89 -22.08 14.28
CA VAL A 22 -9.80 -22.25 15.43
C VAL A 22 -10.28 -20.90 15.97
N LEU A 23 -9.37 -19.94 16.14
CA LEU A 23 -9.71 -18.60 16.62
C LEU A 23 -10.59 -17.86 15.61
N LEU A 24 -10.28 -17.96 14.32
CA LEU A 24 -11.07 -17.32 13.26
C LEU A 24 -12.51 -17.87 13.24
N GLU A 25 -12.68 -19.17 13.32
CA GLU A 25 -14.02 -19.78 13.34
C GLU A 25 -14.82 -19.34 14.58
N HIS A 26 -14.18 -19.29 15.75
CA HIS A 26 -14.79 -18.81 16.98
C HIS A 26 -15.25 -17.35 16.86
N GLU A 27 -14.39 -16.46 16.37
CA GLU A 27 -14.72 -15.04 16.22
C GLU A 27 -15.78 -14.82 15.13
N ALA A 28 -15.66 -15.47 13.99
CA ALA A 28 -16.63 -15.36 12.91
C ALA A 28 -18.04 -15.76 13.35
N ALA A 29 -18.17 -16.78 14.22
CA ALA A 29 -19.46 -17.21 14.76
C ALA A 29 -20.17 -16.14 15.61
N VAL A 30 -19.46 -15.11 16.09
CA VAL A 30 -20.06 -13.97 16.80
C VAL A 30 -20.73 -12.98 15.84
N TYR A 31 -20.17 -12.83 14.63
CA TYR A 31 -20.58 -11.78 13.68
C TYR A 31 -21.47 -12.30 12.55
N PHE A 32 -21.45 -13.60 12.28
CA PHE A 32 -22.25 -14.21 11.22
C PHE A 32 -23.39 -15.08 11.80
N PRO A 33 -24.45 -15.32 11.02
CA PRO A 33 -25.50 -16.28 11.39
C PRO A 33 -24.91 -17.66 11.70
N PRO A 34 -25.65 -18.55 12.42
CA PRO A 34 -25.17 -19.90 12.74
C PRO A 34 -24.60 -20.61 11.51
N GLY A 35 -23.36 -21.08 11.61
CA GLY A 35 -22.61 -21.66 10.50
C GLY A 35 -21.23 -22.14 10.94
N LYS A 36 -20.36 -22.36 9.97
CA LYS A 36 -18.95 -22.75 10.19
C LYS A 36 -18.05 -22.15 9.10
N ALA A 37 -16.80 -21.93 9.46
CA ALA A 37 -15.76 -21.59 8.49
C ALA A 37 -15.28 -22.85 7.75
N VAL A 38 -15.18 -22.77 6.42
CA VAL A 38 -14.68 -23.85 5.55
C VAL A 38 -13.74 -23.28 4.51
N ASN A 39 -12.97 -24.13 3.83
CA ASN A 39 -12.03 -23.73 2.78
C ASN A 39 -11.04 -22.66 3.25
N ILE A 40 -10.52 -22.81 4.49
CA ILE A 40 -9.61 -21.85 5.10
C ILE A 40 -8.22 -22.08 4.53
N GLU A 41 -7.71 -21.08 3.83
CA GLU A 41 -6.42 -21.13 3.15
C GLU A 41 -5.62 -19.84 3.40
N LYS A 42 -4.35 -19.99 3.78
CA LYS A 42 -3.41 -18.88 3.84
C LYS A 42 -2.97 -18.51 2.43
N MET A 43 -3.21 -17.28 2.04
CA MET A 43 -2.82 -16.79 0.73
C MET A 43 -1.32 -16.47 0.69
N SER A 44 -0.65 -16.87 -0.38
CA SER A 44 0.74 -16.50 -0.62
C SER A 44 0.80 -15.05 -1.13
N GLY A 45 1.43 -14.16 -0.37
CA GLY A 45 1.67 -12.78 -0.79
C GLY A 45 1.57 -11.79 0.38
N GLY A 46 2.59 -10.94 0.51
CA GLY A 46 2.72 -9.94 1.57
C GLY A 46 3.85 -10.28 2.54
N ALA A 47 4.96 -9.53 2.45
CA ALA A 47 6.18 -9.81 3.21
C ALA A 47 6.07 -9.54 4.71
N SER A 48 5.01 -8.84 5.17
CA SER A 48 4.86 -8.42 6.57
C SER A 48 3.49 -8.76 7.18
N ARG A 49 2.51 -9.21 6.39
CA ARG A 49 1.12 -9.38 6.81
C ARG A 49 0.54 -10.66 6.30
N GLU A 50 -0.35 -11.26 7.07
CA GLU A 50 -1.03 -12.49 6.70
C GLU A 50 -2.41 -12.20 6.14
N THR A 51 -2.70 -12.83 5.01
CA THR A 51 -4.03 -12.82 4.38
C THR A 51 -4.53 -14.24 4.28
N TRP A 52 -5.77 -14.47 4.75
CA TRP A 52 -6.42 -15.77 4.72
C TRP A 52 -7.73 -15.66 3.96
N SER A 53 -8.00 -16.61 3.10
CA SER A 53 -9.28 -16.77 2.41
C SER A 53 -10.07 -17.89 3.09
N PHE A 54 -11.37 -17.69 3.26
CA PHE A 54 -12.27 -18.72 3.79
C PHE A 54 -13.71 -18.48 3.33
N ASP A 55 -14.55 -19.49 3.46
CA ASP A 55 -15.98 -19.37 3.22
C ASP A 55 -16.74 -19.56 4.54
N TRP A 56 -17.71 -18.70 4.83
CA TRP A 56 -18.67 -18.91 5.89
C TRP A 56 -19.86 -19.66 5.34
N GLN A 57 -20.02 -20.92 5.75
CA GLN A 57 -21.14 -21.78 5.35
C GLN A 57 -22.24 -21.69 6.42
N GLY A 58 -23.34 -20.99 6.12
CA GLY A 58 -24.49 -20.86 6.99
C GLY A 58 -25.25 -22.18 7.13
N ALA A 59 -25.93 -22.33 8.29
CA ALA A 59 -26.79 -23.49 8.56
C ALA A 59 -28.00 -23.57 7.58
N ASP A 60 -28.34 -22.49 6.92
CA ASP A 60 -29.37 -22.39 5.88
C ASP A 60 -28.88 -22.81 4.47
N GLY A 61 -27.61 -23.20 4.37
CA GLY A 61 -26.96 -23.58 3.11
C GLY A 61 -26.36 -22.42 2.33
N SER A 62 -26.43 -21.19 2.84
CA SER A 62 -25.75 -20.01 2.24
C SER A 62 -24.21 -20.17 2.36
N SER A 63 -23.48 -19.56 1.41
CA SER A 63 -22.03 -19.50 1.47
C SER A 63 -21.57 -18.08 1.14
N THR A 64 -20.72 -17.51 2.01
CA THR A 64 -20.15 -16.18 1.83
C THR A 64 -18.63 -16.27 1.82
N GLY A 65 -18.02 -15.85 0.71
CA GLY A 65 -16.56 -15.79 0.58
C GLY A 65 -16.00 -14.60 1.35
N LEU A 66 -14.99 -14.85 2.19
CA LEU A 66 -14.42 -13.88 3.13
C LEU A 66 -12.90 -13.87 3.06
N ILE A 67 -12.33 -12.72 3.45
CA ILE A 67 -10.89 -12.53 3.62
C ILE A 67 -10.63 -12.02 5.04
N LEU A 68 -9.72 -12.69 5.75
CA LEU A 68 -9.10 -12.19 6.97
C LEU A 68 -7.76 -11.52 6.61
N ARG A 69 -7.56 -10.27 7.02
CA ARG A 69 -6.25 -9.61 7.06
C ARG A 69 -5.81 -9.46 8.51
N ARG A 70 -4.63 -9.96 8.84
CA ARG A 70 -4.10 -9.89 10.21
C ARG A 70 -2.63 -9.52 10.24
N ASP A 71 -2.24 -8.85 11.31
CA ASP A 71 -0.85 -8.77 11.70
C ASP A 71 -0.54 -9.96 12.60
N PRO A 72 0.44 -10.82 12.27
CA PRO A 72 0.78 -11.95 13.12
C PRO A 72 1.19 -11.42 14.49
N GLY A 73 0.38 -11.76 15.53
CA GLY A 73 0.58 -11.27 16.88
C GLY A 73 2.00 -11.54 17.35
N ASN A 74 2.61 -10.54 17.95
CA ASN A 74 3.87 -10.62 18.66
C ASN A 74 5.10 -11.08 17.83
N THR A 75 5.14 -10.82 16.55
CA THR A 75 6.43 -10.69 15.88
C THR A 75 7.04 -9.37 16.37
N GLY A 76 7.57 -9.37 17.57
CA GLY A 76 8.08 -8.21 18.30
C GLY A 76 9.15 -7.42 17.57
N ASN A 77 9.12 -7.42 16.26
CA ASN A 77 9.97 -6.64 15.41
C ASN A 77 9.45 -6.66 13.97
N THR A 78 8.43 -5.88 13.65
CA THR A 78 8.06 -5.62 12.24
C THR A 78 9.16 -4.84 11.49
N GLY A 79 10.30 -4.63 12.13
CA GLY A 79 11.39 -3.79 11.61
C GLY A 79 11.09 -2.28 11.72
N GLU A 80 9.87 -1.93 12.11
CA GLU A 80 9.44 -0.54 12.24
C GLU A 80 9.86 0.07 13.58
N GLU A 81 9.90 -0.73 14.65
CA GLU A 81 10.35 -0.28 15.99
C GLU A 81 11.87 -0.25 16.17
N GLY A 82 12.63 -1.00 15.38
CA GLY A 82 14.10 -1.06 15.46
C GLY A 82 14.85 0.07 14.79
N TRP A 83 14.14 0.96 14.11
CA TRP A 83 14.73 2.12 13.45
C TRP A 83 15.08 3.22 14.48
N ARG A 84 16.32 3.68 14.51
CA ARG A 84 16.80 4.74 15.44
C ARG A 84 16.14 6.11 15.25
N GLY A 85 15.21 6.27 14.32
CA GLY A 85 14.53 7.52 13.97
C GLY A 85 13.01 7.56 14.26
N GLY A 86 12.42 6.53 14.87
CA GLY A 86 10.97 6.50 15.13
C GLY A 86 10.18 5.64 14.14
N LYS A 87 8.86 5.79 14.08
CA LYS A 87 7.99 5.02 13.16
C LYS A 87 8.44 5.20 11.71
N THR A 88 8.79 4.11 11.04
CA THR A 88 9.33 4.10 9.67
C THR A 88 8.26 4.20 8.61
N THR A 89 7.00 4.08 8.96
CA THR A 89 5.86 4.27 8.07
C THR A 89 4.73 4.96 8.81
N TYR A 90 3.88 5.71 8.07
CA TYR A 90 2.60 6.18 8.57
C TYR A 90 1.49 5.14 8.31
N SER A 91 1.88 3.87 8.22
CA SER A 91 0.98 2.75 8.01
C SER A 91 -0.06 2.66 9.12
N LEU A 92 -1.31 2.48 8.72
CA LEU A 92 -2.42 2.34 9.64
C LEU A 92 -2.37 0.99 10.37
N ASP A 93 -2.76 0.99 11.66
CA ASP A 93 -3.13 -0.24 12.34
C ASP A 93 -4.39 -0.88 11.71
N ARG A 94 -4.62 -2.16 12.00
CA ARG A 94 -5.70 -2.92 11.34
C ARG A 94 -7.10 -2.38 11.64
N THR A 95 -7.32 -1.86 12.84
CA THR A 95 -8.63 -1.30 13.21
C THR A 95 -8.88 0.03 12.50
N THR A 96 -7.89 0.90 12.43
CA THR A 96 -7.98 2.17 11.71
C THR A 96 -8.13 1.94 10.19
N GLU A 97 -7.41 0.97 9.61
CA GLU A 97 -7.59 0.58 8.20
C GLU A 97 -9.00 0.06 7.93
N ALA A 98 -9.53 -0.81 8.81
CA ALA A 98 -10.89 -1.32 8.71
C ALA A 98 -11.95 -0.20 8.79
N ASP A 99 -11.78 0.75 9.70
CA ASP A 99 -12.71 1.88 9.86
C ASP A 99 -12.66 2.83 8.67
N LEU A 100 -11.47 3.06 8.12
CA LEU A 100 -11.31 3.82 6.88
C LEU A 100 -12.03 3.12 5.72
N GLN A 101 -11.81 1.81 5.57
CA GLN A 101 -12.46 1.02 4.52
C GLN A 101 -13.98 1.00 4.66
N ARG A 102 -14.52 0.91 5.89
CA ARG A 102 -15.98 1.07 6.15
C ARG A 102 -16.48 2.43 5.72
N THR A 103 -15.76 3.49 6.09
CA THR A 103 -16.15 4.86 5.71
C THR A 103 -16.22 5.02 4.20
N VAL A 104 -15.25 4.47 3.47
CA VAL A 104 -15.24 4.50 2.01
C VAL A 104 -16.37 3.66 1.42
N TYR A 105 -16.65 2.47 1.98
CA TYR A 105 -17.75 1.62 1.56
C TYR A 105 -19.10 2.30 1.75
N GLU A 106 -19.33 2.93 2.90
CA GLU A 106 -20.58 3.67 3.22
C GLU A 106 -20.77 4.90 2.32
N ALA A 107 -19.68 5.51 1.87
CA ALA A 107 -19.69 6.58 0.87
C ALA A 107 -19.95 6.07 -0.57
N GLY A 108 -20.11 4.77 -0.79
CA GLY A 108 -20.32 4.17 -2.11
C GLY A 108 -19.01 3.90 -2.88
N GLY A 109 -17.86 3.95 -2.22
CA GLY A 109 -16.57 3.64 -2.83
C GLY A 109 -16.41 2.16 -3.20
N LEU A 110 -15.59 1.92 -4.19
CA LEU A 110 -15.37 0.58 -4.76
C LEU A 110 -14.36 -0.21 -3.91
N VAL A 111 -14.83 -0.77 -2.80
CA VAL A 111 -14.03 -1.43 -1.77
C VAL A 111 -14.82 -2.59 -1.17
N ALA A 112 -14.13 -3.62 -0.65
CA ALA A 112 -14.78 -4.74 0.02
C ALA A 112 -15.46 -4.29 1.33
N LYS A 113 -16.65 -4.82 1.62
CA LYS A 113 -17.34 -4.56 2.89
C LYS A 113 -16.59 -5.22 4.05
N VAL A 114 -16.27 -4.45 5.09
CA VAL A 114 -15.68 -4.97 6.34
C VAL A 114 -16.80 -5.38 7.30
N HIS A 115 -16.77 -6.64 7.73
CA HIS A 115 -17.74 -7.21 8.66
C HIS A 115 -17.39 -6.91 10.12
N PHE A 116 -16.14 -7.21 10.52
CA PHE A 116 -15.64 -6.91 11.86
C PHE A 116 -14.14 -6.65 11.85
N ALA A 117 -13.66 -6.00 12.91
CA ALA A 117 -12.25 -5.79 13.18
C ALA A 117 -11.95 -6.08 14.65
N LEU A 118 -10.76 -6.59 14.93
CA LEU A 118 -10.29 -6.93 16.27
C LEU A 118 -9.00 -6.15 16.58
N PRO A 119 -8.82 -5.69 17.83
CA PRO A 119 -7.68 -4.86 18.21
C PRO A 119 -6.36 -5.68 18.28
N GLU A 120 -5.24 -4.96 18.41
CA GLU A 120 -3.90 -5.56 18.40
C GLU A 120 -3.63 -6.52 19.57
N ASP A 121 -4.28 -6.30 20.71
CA ASP A 121 -4.19 -7.13 21.91
C ASP A 121 -5.07 -8.40 21.87
N HIS A 122 -5.85 -8.58 20.80
CA HIS A 122 -6.63 -9.79 20.60
C HIS A 122 -5.73 -11.01 20.32
N ALA A 123 -6.20 -12.23 20.63
CA ALA A 123 -5.45 -13.47 20.42
C ALA A 123 -5.04 -13.69 18.95
N LEU A 124 -5.86 -13.25 17.98
CA LEU A 124 -5.53 -13.25 16.55
C LEU A 124 -4.52 -12.15 16.16
N GLY A 125 -4.17 -11.22 17.05
CA GLY A 125 -3.53 -9.94 16.72
C GLY A 125 -4.50 -8.97 16.09
N GLY A 126 -4.04 -7.75 15.78
CA GLY A 126 -4.83 -6.78 15.03
C GLY A 126 -5.26 -7.34 13.69
N CYS A 127 -6.58 -7.39 13.46
CA CYS A 127 -7.11 -7.99 12.23
C CYS A 127 -8.50 -7.47 11.86
N TYR A 128 -8.92 -7.74 10.64
CA TYR A 128 -10.30 -7.54 10.22
C TYR A 128 -10.72 -8.57 9.16
N VAL A 129 -12.03 -8.80 9.08
CA VAL A 129 -12.66 -9.67 8.09
C VAL A 129 -13.52 -8.86 7.15
N MET A 130 -13.37 -9.10 5.85
CA MET A 130 -14.09 -8.43 4.78
C MET A 130 -14.59 -9.41 3.71
N ASP A 131 -15.48 -8.96 2.84
CA ASP A 131 -15.93 -9.73 1.68
C ASP A 131 -14.74 -10.11 0.79
N ARG A 132 -14.77 -11.34 0.26
CA ARG A 132 -13.90 -11.75 -0.83
C ARG A 132 -14.51 -11.30 -2.16
N ILE A 133 -13.81 -10.39 -2.84
CA ILE A 133 -14.20 -9.93 -4.18
C ILE A 133 -13.49 -10.79 -5.22
N GLU A 134 -14.25 -11.41 -6.11
CA GLU A 134 -13.70 -12.28 -7.15
C GLU A 134 -13.08 -11.47 -8.29
N GLY A 135 -11.88 -11.86 -8.72
CA GLY A 135 -11.17 -11.25 -9.83
C GLY A 135 -9.67 -11.51 -9.80
N GLU A 136 -8.95 -10.95 -10.75
CA GLU A 136 -7.49 -11.05 -10.85
C GLU A 136 -6.85 -9.86 -10.12
N VAL A 137 -5.78 -10.12 -9.38
CA VAL A 137 -5.01 -9.09 -8.65
C VAL A 137 -3.58 -8.96 -9.17
N LEU A 138 -3.11 -9.94 -9.96
CA LEU A 138 -1.75 -9.93 -10.48
C LEU A 138 -1.63 -9.01 -11.70
N ALA A 139 -1.03 -7.84 -11.51
CA ALA A 139 -0.85 -6.85 -12.56
C ALA A 139 -0.28 -7.41 -13.88
N PRO A 140 0.74 -8.30 -13.90
CA PRO A 140 1.22 -8.89 -15.14
C PRO A 140 0.17 -9.71 -15.90
N ARG A 141 -0.75 -10.37 -15.20
CA ARG A 141 -1.86 -11.10 -15.84
C ARG A 141 -2.91 -10.16 -16.39
N ILE A 142 -3.32 -9.17 -15.59
CA ILE A 142 -4.26 -8.12 -16.02
C ILE A 142 -3.76 -7.44 -17.30
N LEU A 143 -2.45 -7.18 -17.40
CA LEU A 143 -1.86 -6.49 -18.54
C LEU A 143 -1.69 -7.37 -19.79
N ARG A 144 -1.56 -8.69 -19.62
CA ARG A 144 -1.21 -9.61 -20.71
C ARG A 144 -2.37 -10.45 -21.19
N ASP A 145 -3.17 -11.01 -20.26
CA ASP A 145 -4.12 -12.06 -20.56
C ASP A 145 -5.35 -11.50 -21.31
N GLU A 146 -5.81 -12.23 -22.34
CA GLU A 146 -6.88 -11.78 -23.22
C GLU A 146 -8.23 -11.60 -22.51
N ALA A 147 -8.44 -12.34 -21.41
CA ALA A 147 -9.63 -12.22 -20.58
C ALA A 147 -9.87 -10.79 -20.03
N TYR A 148 -8.82 -9.96 -19.96
CA TYR A 148 -8.88 -8.58 -19.48
C TYR A 148 -8.70 -7.53 -20.57
N ALA A 149 -8.75 -7.91 -21.84
CA ALA A 149 -8.53 -7.01 -22.97
C ALA A 149 -9.53 -5.84 -22.98
N ASP A 150 -10.79 -6.10 -22.69
CA ASP A 150 -11.82 -5.06 -22.63
C ASP A 150 -11.72 -4.22 -21.35
N ALA A 151 -11.40 -4.82 -20.21
CA ALA A 151 -11.12 -4.09 -18.98
C ALA A 151 -10.02 -3.04 -19.16
N ARG A 152 -8.89 -3.42 -19.77
CA ARG A 152 -7.77 -2.51 -20.03
C ARG A 152 -8.15 -1.25 -20.82
N LYS A 153 -9.13 -1.31 -21.69
CA LYS A 153 -9.59 -0.16 -22.50
C LYS A 153 -10.26 0.91 -21.65
N THR A 154 -10.82 0.55 -20.51
CA THR A 154 -11.61 1.45 -19.66
C THR A 154 -10.97 1.74 -18.30
N MET A 155 -10.00 0.93 -17.85
CA MET A 155 -9.43 1.02 -16.50
C MET A 155 -8.83 2.39 -16.17
N ALA A 156 -8.18 3.08 -17.11
CA ALA A 156 -7.63 4.41 -16.82
C ALA A 156 -8.74 5.41 -16.48
N ARG A 157 -9.83 5.41 -17.24
CA ARG A 157 -11.01 6.23 -16.96
C ARG A 157 -11.68 5.81 -15.65
N GLN A 158 -11.86 4.51 -15.42
CA GLN A 158 -12.42 3.98 -14.16
C GLN A 158 -11.57 4.38 -12.95
N CYS A 159 -10.23 4.36 -13.04
CA CYS A 159 -9.36 4.87 -11.98
C CYS A 159 -9.66 6.35 -11.66
N GLY A 160 -9.85 7.17 -12.68
CA GLY A 160 -10.25 8.56 -12.48
C GLY A 160 -11.59 8.68 -11.77
N GLU A 161 -12.59 7.93 -12.20
CA GLU A 161 -13.94 7.90 -11.60
C GLU A 161 -13.90 7.44 -10.13
N ILE A 162 -13.13 6.39 -9.83
CA ILE A 162 -12.96 5.87 -8.48
C ILE A 162 -12.27 6.92 -7.58
N LEU A 163 -11.19 7.52 -8.05
CA LEU A 163 -10.46 8.55 -7.30
C LEU A 163 -11.30 9.81 -7.06
N ALA A 164 -12.14 10.22 -8.01
CA ALA A 164 -13.06 11.33 -7.80
C ALA A 164 -14.04 11.04 -6.65
N GLY A 165 -14.61 9.84 -6.60
CA GLY A 165 -15.48 9.41 -5.51
C GLY A 165 -14.74 9.33 -4.17
N LEU A 166 -13.52 8.81 -4.16
CA LEU A 166 -12.67 8.71 -2.98
C LEU A 166 -12.33 10.10 -2.41
N HIS A 167 -11.88 11.01 -3.24
CA HIS A 167 -11.48 12.36 -2.83
C HIS A 167 -12.70 13.23 -2.44
N ALA A 168 -13.91 12.82 -2.80
CA ALA A 168 -15.17 13.45 -2.38
C ALA A 168 -15.69 12.96 -1.02
N VAL A 169 -15.06 11.93 -0.41
CA VAL A 169 -15.45 11.47 0.93
C VAL A 169 -15.35 12.62 1.92
N ASN A 170 -16.43 12.82 2.69
CA ASN A 170 -16.49 13.90 3.66
C ASN A 170 -15.38 13.77 4.72
N PRO A 171 -14.47 14.73 4.85
CA PRO A 171 -13.39 14.67 5.85
C PRO A 171 -13.90 14.49 7.29
N ALA A 172 -15.12 14.94 7.61
CA ALA A 172 -15.69 14.78 8.94
C ALA A 172 -16.12 13.33 9.27
N SER A 173 -16.27 12.47 8.26
CA SER A 173 -16.58 11.04 8.45
C SER A 173 -15.33 10.16 8.58
N LEU A 174 -14.16 10.71 8.28
CA LEU A 174 -12.91 9.96 8.35
C LEU A 174 -12.54 9.58 9.79
N PRO A 175 -11.83 8.44 10.00
CA PRO A 175 -11.33 8.07 11.31
C PRO A 175 -10.50 9.20 11.95
N LYS A 176 -10.76 9.51 13.21
CA LYS A 176 -10.13 10.66 13.91
C LYS A 176 -8.60 10.56 14.04
N HIS A 177 -8.08 9.34 13.95
CA HIS A 177 -6.64 9.06 14.07
C HIS A 177 -5.93 9.02 12.71
N LEU A 178 -6.66 9.30 11.62
CA LEU A 178 -6.05 9.33 10.31
C LEU A 178 -5.02 10.46 10.22
N VAL A 179 -3.80 10.09 9.84
CA VAL A 179 -2.67 11.02 9.80
C VAL A 179 -2.90 12.08 8.72
N GLN A 180 -2.52 13.33 9.02
CA GLN A 180 -2.50 14.39 8.02
C GLN A 180 -1.08 14.52 7.44
N MET A 181 -0.97 14.33 6.14
CA MET A 181 0.29 14.35 5.39
C MET A 181 0.24 15.32 4.20
N PRO A 182 0.10 16.63 4.43
CA PRO A 182 0.30 17.59 3.35
C PRO A 182 1.75 17.52 2.83
N VAL A 183 2.03 18.12 1.67
CA VAL A 183 3.29 17.96 0.92
C VAL A 183 4.56 18.15 1.77
N GLN A 184 4.62 19.20 2.59
CA GLN A 184 5.84 19.49 3.37
C GLN A 184 6.14 18.43 4.43
N PRO A 185 5.20 18.02 5.31
CA PRO A 185 5.39 16.86 6.19
C PRO A 185 5.76 15.59 5.46
N LEU A 186 5.16 15.32 4.30
CA LEU A 186 5.45 14.14 3.51
C LEU A 186 6.88 14.16 2.95
N LEU A 187 7.36 15.30 2.45
CA LEU A 187 8.74 15.47 2.01
C LEU A 187 9.74 15.30 3.16
N ALA A 188 9.45 15.91 4.32
CA ALA A 188 10.28 15.77 5.52
C ALA A 188 10.38 14.30 5.96
N TYR A 189 9.26 13.58 5.95
CA TYR A 189 9.22 12.15 6.27
C TYR A 189 10.14 11.32 5.36
N TYR A 190 10.06 11.51 4.03
CA TYR A 190 10.94 10.76 3.12
C TYR A 190 12.40 11.19 3.21
N ARG A 191 12.68 12.45 3.56
CA ARG A 191 14.04 12.93 3.84
C ARG A 191 14.61 12.22 5.06
N GLU A 192 13.90 12.19 6.17
CA GLU A 192 14.33 11.50 7.39
C GLU A 192 14.56 10.00 7.16
N LEU A 193 13.68 9.35 6.38
CA LEU A 193 13.83 7.94 6.04
C LEU A 193 15.09 7.69 5.22
N LEU A 194 15.37 8.51 4.21
CA LEU A 194 16.59 8.41 3.40
C LEU A 194 17.85 8.65 4.24
N ASP A 195 17.86 9.69 5.09
CA ASP A 195 18.98 10.03 5.95
C ASP A 195 19.31 8.90 6.91
N GLY A 196 18.31 8.29 7.49
CA GLY A 196 18.49 7.19 8.39
C GLY A 196 19.01 5.91 7.69
N ILE A 197 18.50 5.56 6.51
CA ILE A 197 19.02 4.45 5.69
C ILE A 197 20.49 4.73 5.34
N SER A 198 20.80 5.95 4.90
CA SER A 198 22.16 6.36 4.56
C SER A 198 23.12 6.31 5.75
N ALA A 199 22.63 6.65 6.95
CA ALA A 199 23.42 6.53 8.19
C ALA A 199 23.75 5.06 8.49
N PHE A 200 22.77 4.15 8.35
CA PHE A 200 23.01 2.72 8.52
C PHE A 200 24.11 2.19 7.59
N TYR A 201 24.08 2.57 6.31
CA TYR A 201 25.10 2.14 5.35
C TYR A 201 26.49 2.71 5.65
N ARG A 202 26.59 3.96 6.13
CA ARG A 202 27.85 4.59 6.55
C ARG A 202 28.47 3.89 7.76
N ASP A 203 27.63 3.55 8.75
CA ASP A 203 28.11 3.01 10.03
C ASP A 203 28.36 1.49 9.96
N ASN A 204 27.84 0.82 8.93
CA ASN A 204 27.94 -0.62 8.79
C ASN A 204 29.14 -1.02 7.92
N THR A 205 30.28 -1.32 8.55
CA THR A 205 31.53 -1.75 7.87
C THR A 205 31.39 -3.05 7.08
N LYS A 206 30.36 -3.86 7.31
CA LYS A 206 30.08 -5.08 6.55
C LYS A 206 29.49 -4.80 5.18
N VAL A 207 28.83 -3.67 4.99
CA VAL A 207 28.22 -3.25 3.71
C VAL A 207 29.23 -2.52 2.82
N GLY A 208 30.33 -2.04 3.36
CA GLY A 208 31.56 -1.73 2.64
C GLY A 208 31.69 -0.38 1.97
N ARG A 209 30.65 0.41 1.79
CA ARG A 209 30.73 1.78 1.20
C ARG A 209 29.55 2.65 1.64
N PRO A 210 29.78 3.96 1.91
CA PRO A 210 28.66 4.90 2.03
C PRO A 210 27.94 4.97 0.68
N GLU A 211 26.61 4.77 0.72
CA GLU A 211 25.75 5.01 -0.42
C GLU A 211 25.46 6.51 -0.54
N TYR A 212 25.67 7.05 -1.74
CA TYR A 212 25.26 8.41 -2.10
C TYR A 212 24.26 8.32 -3.24
N HIS A 213 23.16 9.05 -3.11
CA HIS A 213 22.10 9.10 -4.10
C HIS A 213 21.93 10.53 -4.64
N PRO A 214 22.86 11.03 -5.50
CA PRO A 214 22.80 12.39 -5.99
C PRO A 214 21.51 12.72 -6.75
N ALA A 215 20.94 11.72 -7.43
CA ALA A 215 19.66 11.89 -8.13
C ALA A 215 18.51 12.15 -7.14
N PHE A 216 18.49 11.47 -5.98
CA PHE A 216 17.50 11.72 -4.94
C PHE A 216 17.67 13.11 -4.33
N GLU A 217 18.91 13.54 -4.05
CA GLU A 217 19.19 14.88 -3.54
C GLU A 217 18.77 15.98 -4.49
N LEU A 218 19.05 15.81 -5.79
CA LEU A 218 18.61 16.73 -6.82
C LEU A 218 17.08 16.79 -6.91
N THR A 219 16.44 15.63 -6.79
CA THR A 219 14.98 15.52 -6.82
C THR A 219 14.32 16.21 -5.61
N PHE A 220 14.86 16.06 -4.40
CA PHE A 220 14.34 16.78 -3.23
C PHE A 220 14.39 18.29 -3.45
N ARG A 221 15.50 18.83 -3.97
CA ARG A 221 15.64 20.26 -4.27
C ARG A 221 14.62 20.72 -5.32
N TRP A 222 14.41 19.91 -6.35
CA TRP A 222 13.41 20.21 -7.37
C TRP A 222 12.00 20.21 -6.76
N LEU A 223 11.65 19.23 -5.96
CA LEU A 223 10.35 19.12 -5.29
C LEU A 223 10.10 20.33 -4.37
N GLU A 224 11.09 20.73 -3.56
CA GLU A 224 11.00 21.90 -2.66
C GLU A 224 10.72 23.22 -3.42
N GLN A 225 11.26 23.35 -4.65
CA GLN A 225 11.07 24.53 -5.51
C GLN A 225 9.73 24.52 -6.26
N ASN A 226 9.09 23.35 -6.42
CA ASN A 226 7.90 23.16 -7.24
C ASN A 226 6.65 22.73 -6.45
N ILE A 227 6.62 22.91 -5.13
CA ILE A 227 5.49 22.54 -4.28
C ILE A 227 4.19 23.16 -4.81
N PRO A 228 3.14 22.34 -5.08
CA PRO A 228 1.84 22.82 -5.49
C PRO A 228 1.23 23.77 -4.44
N LYS A 229 0.67 24.88 -4.91
CA LYS A 229 0.03 25.88 -4.04
C LYS A 229 -1.45 25.57 -3.85
N ASN A 230 -1.96 25.78 -2.63
CA ASN A 230 -3.39 25.70 -2.33
C ASN A 230 -4.05 24.35 -2.67
N ALA A 231 -3.35 23.23 -2.44
CA ALA A 231 -3.93 21.91 -2.57
C ALA A 231 -5.03 21.68 -1.51
N PRO A 232 -6.30 21.41 -1.90
CA PRO A 232 -7.31 21.01 -0.93
C PRO A 232 -6.94 19.66 -0.33
N LEU A 233 -7.08 19.51 0.98
CA LEU A 233 -6.83 18.26 1.68
C LEU A 233 -8.11 17.43 1.72
N GLY A 234 -7.97 16.15 1.38
CA GLY A 234 -9.02 15.14 1.41
C GLY A 234 -8.44 13.78 1.70
N LEU A 235 -9.27 12.75 1.60
CA LEU A 235 -8.80 11.38 1.72
C LEU A 235 -7.86 11.05 0.54
N VAL A 236 -6.73 10.44 0.85
CA VAL A 236 -5.76 9.88 -0.10
C VAL A 236 -5.61 8.40 0.21
N HIS A 237 -5.61 7.55 -0.80
CA HIS A 237 -5.35 6.12 -0.65
C HIS A 237 -3.87 5.85 -0.29
N GLY A 238 -2.96 6.60 -0.92
CA GLY A 238 -1.51 6.53 -0.67
C GLY A 238 -0.77 5.37 -1.36
N ASP A 239 -1.49 4.33 -1.82
CA ASP A 239 -0.94 3.23 -2.64
C ASP A 239 -1.90 2.81 -3.78
N PHE A 240 -2.55 3.79 -4.43
CA PHE A 240 -3.48 3.56 -5.54
C PHE A 240 -2.70 3.21 -6.83
N ARG A 241 -2.54 1.92 -7.10
CA ARG A 241 -1.69 1.43 -8.20
C ARG A 241 -2.16 0.10 -8.78
N ASN A 242 -1.70 -0.20 -9.99
CA ASN A 242 -1.85 -1.54 -10.57
C ASN A 242 -1.12 -2.58 -9.67
N GLY A 243 -1.87 -3.58 -9.23
CA GLY A 243 -1.48 -4.55 -8.21
C GLY A 243 -2.26 -4.43 -6.90
N ASN A 244 -3.00 -3.29 -6.72
CA ASN A 244 -3.93 -3.10 -5.61
C ASN A 244 -5.39 -2.99 -6.11
N PHE A 245 -5.68 -3.58 -7.27
CA PHE A 245 -7.03 -3.69 -7.82
C PHE A 245 -7.45 -5.14 -7.95
N VAL A 246 -8.71 -5.43 -7.65
CA VAL A 246 -9.38 -6.64 -8.10
C VAL A 246 -10.03 -6.33 -9.44
N VAL A 247 -9.66 -7.06 -10.49
CA VAL A 247 -10.10 -6.78 -11.87
C VAL A 247 -10.89 -7.96 -12.42
N GLY A 248 -12.10 -7.68 -12.90
CA GLY A 248 -12.88 -8.59 -13.72
C GLY A 248 -12.70 -8.30 -15.22
N PRO A 249 -13.32 -9.11 -16.09
CA PRO A 249 -13.33 -8.84 -17.55
C PRO A 249 -13.91 -7.47 -17.92
N GLU A 250 -14.82 -6.94 -17.08
CA GLU A 250 -15.50 -5.65 -17.28
C GLU A 250 -14.73 -4.45 -16.74
N GLY A 251 -13.70 -4.66 -15.88
CA GLY A 251 -12.92 -3.61 -15.27
C GLY A 251 -12.63 -3.82 -13.79
N ILE A 252 -12.35 -2.72 -13.06
CA ILE A 252 -12.01 -2.72 -11.64
C ILE A 252 -13.26 -3.00 -10.81
N ARG A 253 -13.16 -4.01 -9.91
CA ARG A 253 -14.22 -4.43 -8.98
C ARG A 253 -14.01 -3.94 -7.56
N ALA A 254 -12.74 -3.79 -7.15
CA ALA A 254 -12.41 -3.26 -5.82
C ALA A 254 -11.00 -2.69 -5.81
N VAL A 255 -10.80 -1.73 -4.90
CA VAL A 255 -9.48 -1.19 -4.51
C VAL A 255 -9.07 -1.83 -3.19
N LEU A 256 -7.83 -2.31 -3.14
CA LEU A 256 -7.24 -3.04 -2.02
C LEU A 256 -6.13 -2.21 -1.36
N ASP A 257 -5.73 -2.65 -0.16
CA ASP A 257 -4.53 -2.19 0.55
C ASP A 257 -4.55 -0.73 1.00
N TRP A 258 -5.43 -0.47 1.96
CA TRP A 258 -5.71 0.86 2.52
C TRP A 258 -4.74 1.31 3.63
N GLU A 259 -3.67 0.56 3.83
CA GLU A 259 -2.73 0.74 4.94
C GLU A 259 -1.99 2.08 4.94
N LEU A 260 -1.85 2.74 3.78
CA LEU A 260 -1.23 4.05 3.63
C LEU A 260 -2.26 5.19 3.50
N GLY A 261 -3.52 4.91 3.81
CA GLY A 261 -4.59 5.92 3.79
C GLY A 261 -4.27 7.09 4.72
N HIS A 262 -4.45 8.32 4.24
CA HIS A 262 -4.17 9.53 5.01
C HIS A 262 -4.97 10.73 4.49
N VAL A 263 -4.87 11.86 5.18
CA VAL A 263 -5.42 13.13 4.70
C VAL A 263 -4.33 13.94 4.02
N GLY A 264 -4.48 14.16 2.71
CA GLY A 264 -3.48 14.82 1.88
C GLY A 264 -4.07 15.45 0.62
N ASP A 265 -3.22 15.76 -0.37
CA ASP A 265 -3.65 16.19 -1.69
C ASP A 265 -4.02 15.00 -2.57
N GLY A 266 -5.27 14.85 -2.97
CA GLY A 266 -5.72 13.75 -3.81
C GLY A 266 -4.97 13.59 -5.15
N MET A 267 -4.25 14.61 -5.63
CA MET A 267 -3.40 14.46 -6.81
C MET A 267 -2.21 13.51 -6.58
N GLU A 268 -1.88 13.19 -5.33
CA GLU A 268 -0.92 12.15 -4.98
C GLU A 268 -1.30 10.81 -5.60
N ASP A 269 -2.55 10.39 -5.47
CA ASP A 269 -3.01 9.10 -6.00
C ASP A 269 -2.94 9.06 -7.54
N LEU A 270 -3.26 10.18 -8.22
CA LEU A 270 -3.14 10.26 -9.67
C LEU A 270 -1.67 10.17 -10.12
N GLY A 271 -0.78 10.86 -9.42
CA GLY A 271 0.66 10.82 -9.70
C GLY A 271 1.28 9.46 -9.38
N TRP A 272 0.90 8.86 -8.24
CA TRP A 272 1.37 7.54 -7.84
C TRP A 272 1.03 6.46 -8.87
N LEU A 273 -0.20 6.45 -9.38
CA LEU A 273 -0.64 5.52 -10.43
C LEU A 273 0.18 5.65 -11.72
N CYS A 274 0.75 6.84 -11.97
CA CYS A 274 1.57 7.12 -13.15
C CYS A 274 3.04 6.71 -12.99
N VAL A 275 3.53 6.40 -11.78
CA VAL A 275 4.92 5.99 -11.54
C VAL A 275 5.30 4.79 -12.42
N ARG A 276 6.47 4.85 -13.03
CA ARG A 276 6.95 3.85 -14.01
C ARG A 276 6.98 2.42 -13.45
N ALA A 277 7.25 2.26 -12.16
CA ALA A 277 7.28 0.96 -11.49
C ALA A 277 5.97 0.17 -11.64
N TRP A 278 4.82 0.86 -11.73
CA TRP A 278 3.49 0.26 -11.82
C TRP A 278 3.03 -0.03 -13.23
N ARG A 279 3.87 0.22 -14.24
CA ARG A 279 3.57 -0.04 -15.65
C ARG A 279 3.96 -1.44 -16.10
N PHE A 280 4.69 -2.20 -15.30
CA PHE A 280 5.10 -3.60 -15.55
C PHE A 280 5.61 -3.84 -16.99
N GLY A 281 6.44 -2.92 -17.49
CA GLY A 281 7.03 -2.99 -18.83
C GLY A 281 6.20 -2.34 -19.95
N GLN A 282 4.93 -1.96 -19.71
CA GLN A 282 4.08 -1.24 -20.67
C GLN A 282 4.32 0.27 -20.57
N HIS A 283 5.52 0.73 -20.98
CA HIS A 283 5.96 2.11 -20.71
C HIS A 283 5.24 3.17 -21.56
N ASP A 284 4.66 2.78 -22.69
CA ASP A 284 3.81 3.61 -23.56
C ASP A 284 2.40 3.85 -22.96
N LYS A 285 2.07 3.15 -21.87
CA LYS A 285 0.82 3.30 -21.11
C LYS A 285 1.12 3.84 -19.72
N PRO A 286 1.24 5.17 -19.56
CA PRO A 286 1.72 5.79 -18.33
C PRO A 286 0.81 5.54 -17.11
N VAL A 287 -0.46 5.25 -17.31
CA VAL A 287 -1.39 4.95 -16.21
C VAL A 287 -1.41 3.45 -15.97
N GLY A 288 -0.70 3.00 -14.93
CA GLY A 288 -0.68 1.62 -14.47
C GLY A 288 -0.30 0.55 -15.50
N GLY A 289 0.25 0.95 -16.66
CA GLY A 289 0.58 0.07 -17.79
C GLY A 289 -0.62 -0.30 -18.67
N PHE A 290 -1.82 0.28 -18.42
CA PHE A 290 -3.04 -0.06 -19.18
C PHE A 290 -3.66 1.12 -19.92
N GLY A 291 -3.35 2.40 -19.59
CA GLY A 291 -4.02 3.53 -20.22
C GLY A 291 -3.21 4.82 -20.28
N LEU A 292 -3.86 5.88 -20.76
CA LEU A 292 -3.28 7.21 -20.96
C LEU A 292 -3.72 8.18 -19.86
N ARG A 293 -2.91 9.24 -19.63
CA ARG A 293 -3.21 10.29 -18.64
C ARG A 293 -4.49 11.04 -18.96
N GLU A 294 -4.76 11.25 -20.24
CA GLU A 294 -5.96 11.94 -20.73
C GLU A 294 -7.24 11.21 -20.31
N ASP A 295 -7.25 9.86 -20.39
CA ASP A 295 -8.38 9.04 -19.96
C ASP A 295 -8.57 9.09 -18.44
N LEU A 296 -7.47 9.02 -17.67
CA LEU A 296 -7.48 9.15 -16.20
C LEU A 296 -8.05 10.52 -15.77
N PHE A 297 -7.54 11.61 -16.36
CA PHE A 297 -7.94 12.97 -16.01
C PHE A 297 -9.40 13.24 -16.41
N ALA A 298 -9.79 12.81 -17.62
CA ALA A 298 -11.17 12.90 -18.05
C ALA A 298 -12.14 12.10 -17.17
N GLY A 299 -11.77 10.89 -16.76
CA GLY A 299 -12.55 10.08 -15.81
C GLY A 299 -12.72 10.80 -14.49
N TYR A 300 -11.64 11.36 -13.94
CA TYR A 300 -11.66 12.08 -12.68
C TYR A 300 -12.54 13.34 -12.72
N GLU A 301 -12.34 14.21 -13.73
CA GLU A 301 -13.09 15.45 -13.89
C GLU A 301 -14.57 15.21 -14.18
N ASN A 302 -14.90 14.26 -15.06
CA ASN A 302 -16.29 13.94 -15.43
C ASN A 302 -17.08 13.31 -14.28
N ALA A 303 -16.44 12.64 -13.35
CA ALA A 303 -17.05 12.08 -12.15
C ALA A 303 -17.17 13.09 -10.98
N GLY A 304 -16.88 14.38 -11.21
CA GLY A 304 -17.02 15.45 -10.22
C GLY A 304 -15.74 15.77 -9.46
N GLY A 305 -14.60 15.18 -9.82
CA GLY A 305 -13.30 15.59 -9.32
C GLY A 305 -12.94 17.02 -9.75
N ARG A 306 -12.03 17.64 -9.01
CA ARG A 306 -11.54 18.98 -9.38
C ARG A 306 -10.82 18.97 -10.74
N LYS A 307 -10.70 20.14 -11.36
CA LYS A 307 -9.89 20.30 -12.57
C LYS A 307 -8.46 19.81 -12.32
N VAL A 308 -7.97 18.92 -13.18
CA VAL A 308 -6.62 18.37 -13.08
C VAL A 308 -5.64 19.31 -13.77
N ASP A 309 -4.62 19.74 -13.03
CA ASP A 309 -3.45 20.37 -13.61
C ASP A 309 -2.38 19.29 -13.86
N PRO A 310 -2.01 19.01 -15.12
CA PRO A 310 -1.00 18.01 -15.43
C PRO A 310 0.35 18.26 -14.75
N LYS A 311 0.71 19.53 -14.47
CA LYS A 311 1.95 19.87 -13.77
C LYS A 311 1.91 19.45 -12.30
N VAL A 312 0.74 19.54 -11.65
CA VAL A 312 0.56 19.07 -10.29
C VAL A 312 0.65 17.54 -10.24
N VAL A 313 0.03 16.84 -11.19
CA VAL A 313 0.16 15.37 -11.27
C VAL A 313 1.60 14.95 -11.55
N HIS A 314 2.31 15.68 -12.41
CA HIS A 314 3.72 15.44 -12.67
C HIS A 314 4.59 15.63 -11.42
N PHE A 315 4.33 16.68 -10.61
CA PHE A 315 4.98 16.84 -9.31
C PHE A 315 4.81 15.59 -8.43
N TRP A 316 3.59 15.08 -8.36
CA TRP A 316 3.28 13.89 -7.57
C TRP A 316 3.85 12.59 -8.17
N GLU A 317 4.01 12.50 -9.49
CA GLU A 317 4.73 11.39 -10.14
C GLU A 317 6.22 11.42 -9.80
N VAL A 318 6.85 12.61 -9.77
CA VAL A 318 8.24 12.78 -9.32
C VAL A 318 8.39 12.36 -7.85
N LEU A 319 7.52 12.88 -6.97
CA LEU A 319 7.55 12.52 -5.55
C LEU A 319 7.28 11.02 -5.35
N GLY A 320 6.33 10.44 -6.07
CA GLY A 320 6.03 9.02 -6.04
C GLY A 320 7.21 8.15 -6.50
N THR A 321 7.92 8.57 -7.54
CA THR A 321 9.12 7.86 -8.00
C THR A 321 10.24 7.91 -6.95
N LEU A 322 10.45 9.06 -6.29
CA LEU A 322 11.37 9.20 -5.16
C LEU A 322 10.95 8.32 -3.98
N LYS A 323 9.67 8.38 -3.58
CA LYS A 323 9.06 7.52 -2.55
C LYS A 323 9.39 6.05 -2.82
N TRP A 324 9.14 5.56 -4.04
CA TRP A 324 9.41 4.17 -4.39
C TRP A 324 10.91 3.84 -4.34
N GLY A 325 11.79 4.72 -4.80
CA GLY A 325 13.23 4.55 -4.69
C GLY A 325 13.69 4.39 -3.25
N ILE A 326 13.20 5.23 -2.33
CA ILE A 326 13.51 5.17 -0.89
C ILE A 326 12.94 3.88 -0.27
N ILE A 327 11.71 3.49 -0.64
CA ILE A 327 11.11 2.22 -0.19
C ILE A 327 11.95 1.03 -0.66
N CYS A 328 12.45 1.02 -1.88
CA CYS A 328 13.35 -0.03 -2.38
C CYS A 328 14.61 -0.14 -1.51
N MET A 329 15.24 0.98 -1.17
CA MET A 329 16.40 1.00 -0.26
C MET A 329 16.04 0.47 1.13
N PHE A 330 14.87 0.83 1.64
CA PHE A 330 14.39 0.36 2.93
C PHE A 330 14.15 -1.17 2.93
N GLN A 331 13.66 -1.75 1.84
CA GLN A 331 13.54 -3.20 1.73
C GLN A 331 14.92 -3.89 1.81
N ALA A 332 15.93 -3.36 1.10
CA ALA A 332 17.30 -3.86 1.22
C ALA A 332 17.85 -3.71 2.66
N TYR A 333 17.57 -2.57 3.31
CA TYR A 333 17.93 -2.34 4.70
C TYR A 333 17.37 -3.44 5.63
N LYS A 334 16.11 -3.80 5.50
CA LYS A 334 15.48 -4.85 6.33
C LYS A 334 16.25 -6.18 6.24
N HIS A 335 16.68 -6.57 5.04
CA HIS A 335 17.47 -7.77 4.85
C HIS A 335 18.91 -7.63 5.40
N LEU A 336 19.60 -6.55 5.05
CA LEU A 336 21.01 -6.33 5.43
C LEU A 336 21.22 -6.07 6.93
N SER A 337 20.22 -5.52 7.61
CA SER A 337 20.21 -5.33 9.06
C SER A 337 19.91 -6.63 9.84
N GLY A 338 19.43 -7.67 9.14
CA GLY A 338 19.01 -8.93 9.76
C GLY A 338 17.61 -8.89 10.37
N LEU A 339 16.84 -7.84 10.11
CA LEU A 339 15.44 -7.74 10.55
C LEU A 339 14.56 -8.77 9.85
N ILE A 340 14.79 -8.98 8.55
CA ILE A 340 14.07 -9.96 7.73
C ILE A 340 15.08 -10.68 6.84
N ASP A 341 15.17 -12.00 6.95
CA ASP A 341 15.97 -12.80 6.03
C ASP A 341 15.13 -13.13 4.79
N SER A 342 15.24 -12.29 3.74
CA SER A 342 14.47 -12.44 2.51
C SER A 342 15.25 -11.97 1.29
N PHE A 343 15.48 -12.88 0.36
CA PHE A 343 16.05 -12.55 -0.95
C PHE A 343 15.16 -11.64 -1.78
N GLU A 344 13.84 -11.69 -1.59
CA GLU A 344 12.90 -10.81 -2.27
C GLU A 344 13.14 -9.35 -1.87
N HIS A 345 13.29 -9.07 -0.57
CA HIS A 345 13.59 -7.73 -0.06
C HIS A 345 14.89 -7.18 -0.63
N MET A 346 15.93 -8.02 -0.70
CA MET A 346 17.19 -7.64 -1.32
C MET A 346 17.05 -7.37 -2.83
N ALA A 347 16.29 -8.20 -3.55
CA ALA A 347 16.04 -8.02 -4.98
C ALA A 347 15.25 -6.72 -5.27
N ILE A 348 14.28 -6.36 -4.42
CA ILE A 348 13.55 -5.09 -4.50
C ILE A 348 14.53 -3.92 -4.32
N GLY A 349 15.46 -4.01 -3.38
CA GLY A 349 16.45 -2.98 -3.13
C GLY A 349 17.28 -2.58 -4.34
N ARG A 350 17.57 -3.53 -5.24
CA ARG A 350 18.30 -3.26 -6.50
C ARG A 350 17.55 -2.31 -7.44
N ARG A 351 16.25 -2.17 -7.28
CA ARG A 351 15.44 -1.29 -8.11
C ARG A 351 15.60 0.20 -7.77
N ALA A 352 16.29 0.56 -6.69
CA ALA A 352 16.57 1.96 -6.35
C ALA A 352 17.26 2.70 -7.51
N CYS A 353 18.22 2.07 -8.19
CA CYS A 353 18.91 2.68 -9.33
C CYS A 353 18.02 2.89 -10.57
N GLU A 354 16.97 2.07 -10.75
CA GLU A 354 15.98 2.31 -11.82
C GLU A 354 15.25 3.63 -11.57
N ASN A 355 14.89 3.90 -10.30
CA ASN A 355 14.21 5.12 -9.90
C ASN A 355 15.11 6.36 -10.04
N GLU A 356 16.41 6.26 -9.79
CA GLU A 356 17.35 7.36 -10.02
C GLU A 356 17.35 7.82 -11.48
N ILE A 357 17.35 6.86 -12.42
CA ILE A 357 17.30 7.15 -13.86
C ILE A 357 15.95 7.78 -14.24
N ASP A 358 14.85 7.23 -13.71
CA ASP A 358 13.51 7.75 -14.01
C ASP A 358 13.31 9.16 -13.44
N LEU A 359 13.82 9.45 -12.23
CA LEU A 359 13.79 10.77 -11.62
C LEU A 359 14.52 11.83 -12.45
N LEU A 360 15.74 11.52 -12.91
CA LEU A 360 16.50 12.46 -13.74
C LEU A 360 15.74 12.82 -15.02
N LYS A 361 15.07 11.86 -15.65
CA LYS A 361 14.23 12.12 -16.83
C LYS A 361 13.01 12.97 -16.48
N LEU A 362 12.29 12.64 -15.41
CA LEU A 362 11.10 13.38 -15.00
C LEU A 362 11.40 14.84 -14.66
N ILE A 363 12.50 15.14 -13.97
CA ILE A 363 12.86 16.52 -13.65
C ILE A 363 13.44 17.30 -14.86
N GLU A 364 13.97 16.61 -15.88
CA GLU A 364 14.41 17.23 -17.13
C GLU A 364 13.22 17.60 -18.04
N GLU A 365 12.15 16.82 -18.01
CA GLU A 365 10.91 17.01 -18.77
C GLU A 365 9.98 18.10 -18.20
N ALA A 366 10.27 18.62 -16.99
CA ALA A 366 9.39 19.50 -16.19
C ALA A 366 9.51 21.04 -16.59
#